data_b4e2340b4d1031a21a1da94bd27d76b7
#
_entry.id   b4e2340b4d1031a21a1da94bd27d76b7
#
_cell.length_a   1.000
_cell.length_b   1.000
_cell.length_c   1.000
_cell.angle_alpha   90.00
_cell.angle_beta   90.00
_cell.angle_gamma   90.00
#
_symmetry.space_group_name_H-M   'P 1'
#
loop_
_entity.id
_entity.type
_entity.pdbx_description
1 polymer ?
#
loop_
_entity_poly.entity_id
_entity_poly.type
_entity_poly.pdbx_seq_one_letter_code
_entity_poly.pdbx_strand_id
1 'polypeptide(L)'
;ENPDENTKASIEKNITSINPQDNQSKFKLRDYYIKAAYNAFNPDKFKNSTVSMDALLYVIARGCRFIDFEVFSVDNQPVIASSSVNSYNYKETYNHIPVSEAFEVLGSYVFSGAKCPNPGDPFIIHMRIMSRNVTMYDNLAKIISQSKSVARNLLGPKYGREYQTKDLGNENLLDFKGKIILMVDGSNPAYRNTKLLELINMSSNSLFLSKYTYFGVKNVGDPQAFKDANKKNMCLVVPDKGGRPFNDGHNGPFTWGCQIATMCFQEEARDEKLKAYEDKFASVGYAFILKPEELRYVPITIAPPAPPNPKASMEARPAEAAGGVKITL
;
A
#
# COMPACT_ATOMS: atom_id res chain seq x y z
N GLU A 1 21.00 -32.77 12.33
CA GLU A 1 21.11 -31.67 13.32
C GLU A 1 19.98 -30.70 13.04
N ASN A 2 19.09 -30.50 14.00
CA ASN A 2 17.99 -29.51 13.90
C ASN A 2 18.60 -28.12 13.72
N PRO A 3 18.15 -27.32 12.75
CA PRO A 3 18.53 -25.92 12.71
C PRO A 3 17.99 -25.24 13.98
N ASP A 4 18.89 -24.55 14.65
CA ASP A 4 18.74 -23.90 15.94
C ASP A 4 17.37 -23.23 16.13
N GLU A 5 16.74 -23.49 17.28
CA GLU A 5 15.57 -22.76 17.81
C GLU A 5 15.84 -21.24 18.03
N ASN A 6 17.02 -20.75 17.73
CA ASN A 6 17.44 -19.35 17.84
C ASN A 6 17.03 -18.46 16.67
N THR A 7 16.38 -18.98 15.64
CA THR A 7 15.80 -18.17 14.54
C THR A 7 14.33 -17.84 14.76
N LYS A 8 13.82 -17.95 15.99
CA LYS A 8 12.52 -17.31 16.33
C LYS A 8 12.67 -15.83 16.05
N ALA A 9 11.92 -15.35 15.08
CA ALA A 9 11.90 -13.96 14.64
C ALA A 9 11.82 -13.02 15.85
N SER A 10 12.96 -12.45 16.24
CA SER A 10 12.99 -11.48 17.33
C SER A 10 12.20 -10.26 16.91
N ILE A 11 11.24 -9.86 17.75
CA ILE A 11 10.44 -8.64 17.51
C ILE A 11 11.39 -7.44 17.41
N GLU A 12 11.20 -6.62 16.36
CA GLU A 12 11.95 -5.38 16.17
C GLU A 12 11.62 -4.37 17.28
N LYS A 13 12.54 -4.22 18.23
CA LYS A 13 12.32 -3.41 19.43
C LYS A 13 12.34 -1.91 19.18
N ASN A 14 12.91 -1.46 18.05
CA ASN A 14 13.02 -0.05 17.71
C ASN A 14 11.80 0.48 16.95
N ILE A 15 10.82 -0.39 16.64
CA ILE A 15 9.58 0.02 15.99
C ILE A 15 8.43 -0.11 16.98
N THR A 16 7.58 0.90 17.03
CA THR A 16 6.38 0.94 17.89
C THR A 16 5.17 1.41 17.08
N SER A 17 3.97 1.26 17.65
CA SER A 17 2.76 1.83 17.07
C SER A 17 2.82 3.35 17.03
N ILE A 18 2.23 3.95 15.97
CA ILE A 18 2.09 5.39 15.82
C ILE A 18 1.44 5.99 17.07
N ASN A 19 2.07 7.03 17.62
CA ASN A 19 1.50 7.80 18.72
C ASN A 19 0.50 8.84 18.16
N PRO A 20 -0.80 8.77 18.48
CA PRO A 20 -1.81 9.73 18.02
C PRO A 20 -1.57 11.16 18.50
N GLN A 21 -0.80 11.36 19.57
CA GLN A 21 -0.45 12.68 20.09
C GLN A 21 0.69 13.34 19.33
N ASP A 22 1.45 12.56 18.56
CA ASP A 22 2.50 13.09 17.70
C ASP A 22 1.87 13.87 16.54
N ASN A 23 2.35 15.09 16.32
CA ASN A 23 1.90 15.92 15.20
C ASN A 23 2.23 15.27 13.84
N GLN A 24 3.28 14.47 13.76
CA GLN A 24 3.65 13.73 12.54
C GLN A 24 2.67 12.59 12.21
N SER A 25 1.78 12.20 13.11
CA SER A 25 0.79 11.15 12.85
C SER A 25 -0.55 11.64 12.28
N LYS A 26 -0.74 12.95 12.17
CA LYS A 26 -2.03 13.60 11.82
C LYS A 26 -2.20 13.93 10.34
N PHE A 27 -1.50 13.21 9.47
CA PHE A 27 -1.53 13.42 8.02
C PHE A 27 -2.34 12.31 7.30
N LYS A 28 -2.49 12.48 5.99
CA LYS A 28 -3.20 11.54 5.12
C LYS A 28 -2.38 10.27 4.92
N LEU A 29 -3.05 9.14 4.66
CA LEU A 29 -2.36 7.86 4.38
C LEU A 29 -1.30 8.00 3.26
N ARG A 30 -1.58 8.79 2.22
CA ARG A 30 -0.65 9.05 1.11
C ARG A 30 0.58 9.87 1.47
N ASP A 31 0.60 10.49 2.65
CA ASP A 31 1.70 11.33 3.08
C ASP A 31 2.81 10.55 3.81
N TYR A 32 2.70 9.22 3.87
CA TYR A 32 3.67 8.37 4.56
C TYR A 32 4.38 7.40 3.64
N TYR A 33 5.66 7.13 3.95
CA TYR A 33 6.34 5.91 3.53
C TYR A 33 5.90 4.78 4.45
N ILE A 34 5.60 3.61 3.88
CA ILE A 34 5.03 2.47 4.61
C ILE A 34 5.99 1.30 4.54
N LYS A 35 6.35 0.71 5.69
CA LYS A 35 7.21 -0.47 5.75
C LYS A 35 6.49 -1.68 5.15
N ALA A 36 7.06 -2.24 4.07
CA ALA A 36 6.37 -3.16 3.18
C ALA A 36 7.23 -4.37 2.79
N ALA A 37 6.61 -5.56 2.76
CA ALA A 37 7.23 -6.81 2.33
C ALA A 37 6.60 -7.33 1.03
N TYR A 38 7.44 -7.79 0.10
CA TYR A 38 7.05 -8.45 -1.15
C TYR A 38 7.06 -9.97 -1.01
N ASN A 39 6.03 -10.65 -1.52
CA ASN A 39 5.88 -12.11 -1.42
C ASN A 39 6.15 -12.61 0.00
N ALA A 40 5.41 -12.07 0.97
CA ALA A 40 5.66 -12.21 2.40
C ALA A 40 5.64 -13.65 2.93
N PHE A 41 5.12 -14.60 2.16
CA PHE A 41 5.07 -16.03 2.52
C PHE A 41 6.24 -16.85 1.96
N ASN A 42 7.14 -16.25 1.19
CA ASN A 42 8.28 -16.97 0.64
C ASN A 42 9.49 -16.85 1.57
N PRO A 43 10.05 -17.97 2.06
CA PRO A 43 11.29 -17.95 2.84
C PRO A 43 12.54 -17.76 1.98
N ASP A 44 12.47 -18.17 0.70
CA ASP A 44 13.59 -18.25 -0.24
C ASP A 44 13.13 -17.77 -1.64
N LYS A 45 13.25 -18.60 -2.66
CA LYS A 45 12.94 -18.29 -4.08
C LYS A 45 11.45 -18.27 -4.37
N PHE A 46 11.08 -17.66 -5.51
CA PHE A 46 9.69 -17.58 -5.96
C PHE A 46 9.28 -18.77 -6.85
N LYS A 47 10.25 -19.59 -7.31
CA LYS A 47 10.03 -20.85 -8.02
C LYS A 47 10.94 -21.93 -7.51
N ASN A 48 10.51 -23.21 -7.69
CA ASN A 48 11.25 -24.39 -7.23
C ASN A 48 11.63 -24.28 -5.73
N SER A 49 10.73 -23.73 -4.94
CA SER A 49 10.86 -23.49 -3.51
C SER A 49 9.51 -23.70 -2.83
N THR A 50 9.35 -23.22 -1.61
CA THR A 50 8.14 -23.37 -0.82
C THR A 50 7.58 -22.02 -0.38
N VAL A 51 6.33 -22.00 0.06
CA VAL A 51 5.75 -20.94 0.88
C VAL A 51 5.64 -21.40 2.32
N SER A 52 5.79 -20.50 3.27
CA SER A 52 5.85 -20.79 4.71
C SER A 52 5.11 -19.73 5.51
N MET A 53 4.41 -20.16 6.54
CA MET A 53 3.81 -19.27 7.53
C MET A 53 4.89 -18.55 8.35
N ASP A 54 6.02 -19.20 8.61
CA ASP A 54 7.14 -18.60 9.37
C ASP A 54 7.73 -17.39 8.64
N ALA A 55 7.76 -17.40 7.30
CA ALA A 55 8.18 -16.24 6.52
C ALA A 55 7.24 -15.05 6.75
N LEU A 56 5.92 -15.27 6.78
CA LEU A 56 4.94 -14.24 7.14
C LEU A 56 5.18 -13.72 8.57
N LEU A 57 5.33 -14.62 9.53
CA LEU A 57 5.54 -14.24 10.93
C LEU A 57 6.83 -13.43 11.11
N TYR A 58 7.85 -13.77 10.35
CA TYR A 58 9.11 -13.01 10.33
C TYR A 58 8.89 -11.55 9.91
N VAL A 59 8.21 -11.28 8.80
CA VAL A 59 7.99 -9.90 8.34
C VAL A 59 7.06 -9.10 9.27
N ILE A 60 6.10 -9.76 9.93
CA ILE A 60 5.25 -9.15 10.96
C ILE A 60 6.09 -8.75 12.18
N ALA A 61 6.97 -9.64 12.66
CA ALA A 61 7.86 -9.39 13.78
C ALA A 61 8.88 -8.27 13.48
N ARG A 62 9.25 -8.05 12.21
CA ARG A 62 10.06 -6.92 11.73
C ARG A 62 9.26 -5.61 11.59
N GLY A 63 7.98 -5.60 11.96
CA GLY A 63 7.13 -4.41 11.97
C GLY A 63 6.60 -3.98 10.61
N CYS A 64 6.61 -4.83 9.58
CA CYS A 64 5.97 -4.53 8.30
C CYS A 64 4.46 -4.33 8.49
N ARG A 65 3.91 -3.30 7.83
CA ARG A 65 2.48 -2.96 7.85
C ARG A 65 1.82 -3.00 6.49
N PHE A 66 2.57 -3.36 5.48
CA PHE A 66 2.08 -3.74 4.17
C PHE A 66 2.70 -5.08 3.79
N ILE A 67 1.87 -6.05 3.42
CA ILE A 67 2.31 -7.32 2.86
C ILE A 67 1.72 -7.53 1.47
N ASP A 68 2.55 -8.08 0.59
CA ASP A 68 2.17 -8.48 -0.76
C ASP A 68 2.35 -9.99 -0.92
N PHE A 69 1.43 -10.64 -1.62
CA PHE A 69 1.54 -12.06 -1.98
C PHE A 69 0.63 -12.44 -3.15
N GLU A 70 0.89 -13.61 -3.74
CA GLU A 70 0.11 -14.16 -4.85
C GLU A 70 -0.91 -15.18 -4.35
N VAL A 71 -2.13 -15.09 -4.91
CA VAL A 71 -3.25 -16.02 -4.64
C VAL A 71 -3.58 -16.79 -5.92
N PHE A 72 -3.55 -18.10 -5.85
CA PHE A 72 -3.89 -19.02 -6.93
C PHE A 72 -5.19 -19.76 -6.63
N SER A 73 -5.77 -20.41 -7.64
CA SER A 73 -6.92 -21.29 -7.49
C SER A 73 -6.49 -22.75 -7.57
N VAL A 74 -6.74 -23.51 -6.53
CA VAL A 74 -6.59 -24.98 -6.53
C VAL A 74 -7.94 -25.55 -6.09
N ASP A 75 -8.57 -26.35 -6.94
CA ASP A 75 -9.90 -26.95 -6.70
C ASP A 75 -10.95 -25.91 -6.25
N ASN A 76 -10.98 -24.75 -6.91
CA ASN A 76 -11.82 -23.60 -6.57
C ASN A 76 -11.52 -22.97 -5.19
N GLN A 77 -10.48 -23.39 -4.49
CA GLN A 77 -10.07 -22.79 -3.24
C GLN A 77 -8.94 -21.76 -3.46
N PRO A 78 -8.98 -20.61 -2.78
CA PRO A 78 -7.88 -19.64 -2.81
C PRO A 78 -6.71 -20.16 -1.97
N VAL A 79 -5.54 -20.23 -2.59
CA VAL A 79 -4.30 -20.67 -1.95
C VAL A 79 -3.17 -19.67 -2.20
N ILE A 80 -2.31 -19.50 -1.22
CA ILE A 80 -1.09 -18.70 -1.33
C ILE A 80 0.03 -19.58 -1.89
N ALA A 81 0.65 -19.11 -2.94
CA ALA A 81 1.80 -19.69 -3.60
C ALA A 81 2.60 -18.59 -4.28
N SER A 82 3.63 -18.91 -5.05
CA SER A 82 4.32 -17.91 -5.86
C SER A 82 4.76 -18.44 -7.23
N SER A 83 5.07 -17.50 -8.12
CA SER A 83 5.56 -17.77 -9.46
C SER A 83 6.61 -16.73 -9.87
N SER A 84 7.55 -17.13 -10.71
CA SER A 84 8.55 -16.25 -11.32
C SER A 84 8.01 -15.49 -12.53
N VAL A 85 6.82 -15.84 -13.00
CA VAL A 85 6.18 -15.27 -14.19
C VAL A 85 4.79 -14.73 -13.89
N ASN A 86 4.33 -13.77 -14.70
CA ASN A 86 2.96 -13.25 -14.62
C ASN A 86 2.02 -14.15 -15.42
N SER A 87 1.86 -15.40 -14.97
CA SER A 87 0.95 -16.36 -15.60
C SER A 87 -0.19 -16.69 -14.66
N TYR A 88 -1.43 -16.49 -15.11
CA TYR A 88 -2.58 -16.95 -14.38
C TYR A 88 -2.64 -18.47 -14.35
N ASN A 89 -3.04 -19.03 -13.21
CA ASN A 89 -3.24 -20.47 -12.98
C ASN A 89 -1.95 -21.32 -12.94
N TYR A 90 -0.76 -20.71 -12.91
CA TYR A 90 0.49 -21.47 -12.88
C TYR A 90 1.35 -21.04 -11.69
N LYS A 91 1.27 -21.80 -10.59
CA LYS A 91 2.17 -21.64 -9.45
C LYS A 91 3.45 -22.47 -9.65
N GLU A 92 4.57 -21.94 -9.17
CA GLU A 92 5.89 -22.61 -9.29
C GLU A 92 6.49 -23.05 -7.94
N THR A 93 5.78 -22.84 -6.83
CA THR A 93 6.15 -23.42 -5.52
C THR A 93 5.64 -24.83 -5.37
N TYR A 94 6.42 -25.68 -4.68
CA TYR A 94 6.09 -27.10 -4.46
C TYR A 94 4.82 -27.26 -3.63
N ASN A 95 4.67 -26.43 -2.60
CA ASN A 95 3.50 -26.40 -1.73
C ASN A 95 2.62 -25.18 -2.01
N HIS A 96 1.56 -25.06 -1.23
CA HIS A 96 0.73 -23.86 -1.10
C HIS A 96 0.15 -23.81 0.32
N ILE A 97 -0.31 -22.64 0.73
CA ILE A 97 -0.99 -22.41 2.01
C ILE A 97 -2.42 -22.00 1.73
N PRO A 98 -3.44 -22.66 2.31
CA PRO A 98 -4.82 -22.20 2.23
C PRO A 98 -4.96 -20.75 2.76
N VAL A 99 -5.65 -19.88 2.02
CA VAL A 99 -5.88 -18.51 2.47
C VAL A 99 -6.62 -18.47 3.81
N SER A 100 -7.51 -19.42 4.07
CA SER A 100 -8.22 -19.55 5.35
C SER A 100 -7.25 -19.68 6.54
N GLU A 101 -6.24 -20.53 6.41
CA GLU A 101 -5.22 -20.73 7.44
C GLU A 101 -4.38 -19.46 7.63
N ALA A 102 -3.93 -18.85 6.52
CA ALA A 102 -3.14 -17.63 6.56
C ALA A 102 -3.89 -16.47 7.23
N PHE A 103 -5.18 -16.30 6.96
CA PHE A 103 -5.96 -15.20 7.54
C PHE A 103 -6.24 -15.41 9.03
N GLU A 104 -6.43 -16.64 9.51
CA GLU A 104 -6.54 -16.92 10.96
C GLU A 104 -5.24 -16.55 11.69
N VAL A 105 -4.09 -16.90 11.13
CA VAL A 105 -2.79 -16.53 11.69
C VAL A 105 -2.60 -15.01 11.64
N LEU A 106 -2.83 -14.37 10.49
CA LEU A 106 -2.72 -12.90 10.34
C LEU A 106 -3.52 -12.16 11.41
N GLY A 107 -4.81 -12.48 11.53
CA GLY A 107 -5.68 -11.81 12.51
C GLY A 107 -5.26 -12.01 13.97
N SER A 108 -4.56 -13.12 14.26
CA SER A 108 -4.07 -13.42 15.61
C SER A 108 -2.74 -12.73 15.94
N TYR A 109 -1.97 -12.33 14.92
CA TYR A 109 -0.61 -11.82 15.10
C TYR A 109 -0.50 -10.31 14.91
N VAL A 110 -1.13 -9.75 13.87
CA VAL A 110 -0.87 -8.37 13.43
C VAL A 110 -1.32 -7.29 14.42
N PHE A 111 -2.24 -7.63 15.34
CA PHE A 111 -2.73 -6.73 16.39
C PHE A 111 -2.39 -7.22 17.79
N SER A 112 -1.46 -8.17 17.93
CA SER A 112 -1.01 -8.71 19.20
C SER A 112 0.32 -8.10 19.64
N GLY A 113 0.34 -7.37 20.74
CA GLY A 113 1.58 -6.79 21.28
C GLY A 113 2.64 -7.81 21.73
N ALA A 114 2.26 -9.08 21.88
CA ALA A 114 3.17 -10.17 22.15
C ALA A 114 3.82 -10.75 20.86
N LYS A 115 3.30 -10.39 19.69
CA LYS A 115 3.63 -11.01 18.40
C LYS A 115 4.19 -10.04 17.38
N CYS A 116 3.85 -8.75 17.49
CA CYS A 116 4.38 -7.73 16.61
C CYS A 116 4.68 -6.43 17.40
N PRO A 117 5.65 -5.60 16.92
CA PRO A 117 6.12 -4.44 17.67
C PRO A 117 5.13 -3.26 17.64
N ASN A 118 4.27 -3.18 16.64
CA ASN A 118 3.38 -2.05 16.35
C ASN A 118 1.91 -2.46 16.16
N PRO A 119 1.29 -3.12 17.15
CA PRO A 119 -0.05 -3.72 17.03
C PRO A 119 -1.19 -2.70 16.85
N GLY A 120 -0.98 -1.44 17.17
CA GLY A 120 -1.99 -0.39 17.02
C GLY A 120 -2.08 0.20 15.62
N ASP A 121 -1.12 -0.08 14.76
CA ASP A 121 -1.07 0.48 13.40
C ASP A 121 -2.05 -0.22 12.45
N PRO A 122 -2.50 0.45 11.37
CA PRO A 122 -3.21 -0.23 10.31
C PRO A 122 -2.35 -1.31 9.66
N PHE A 123 -3.00 -2.34 9.12
CA PHE A 123 -2.34 -3.41 8.39
C PHE A 123 -2.90 -3.53 6.98
N ILE A 124 -2.04 -3.47 5.97
CA ILE A 124 -2.43 -3.47 4.56
C ILE A 124 -2.09 -4.81 3.95
N ILE A 125 -3.08 -5.47 3.35
CA ILE A 125 -2.93 -6.75 2.64
C ILE A 125 -3.14 -6.49 1.16
N HIS A 126 -2.12 -6.70 0.35
CA HIS A 126 -2.18 -6.61 -1.11
C HIS A 126 -2.11 -8.00 -1.73
N MET A 127 -3.18 -8.40 -2.40
CA MET A 127 -3.33 -9.70 -3.04
C MET A 127 -3.18 -9.55 -4.57
N ARG A 128 -2.17 -10.21 -5.14
CA ARG A 128 -2.05 -10.41 -6.58
C ARG A 128 -2.76 -11.72 -6.94
N ILE A 129 -4.00 -11.62 -7.42
CA ILE A 129 -4.82 -12.81 -7.68
C ILE A 129 -4.51 -13.37 -9.06
N MET A 130 -3.85 -14.52 -9.10
CA MET A 130 -3.34 -15.20 -10.29
C MET A 130 -4.36 -16.23 -10.80
N SER A 131 -5.62 -15.80 -10.92
CA SER A 131 -6.72 -16.64 -11.42
C SER A 131 -7.85 -15.77 -11.98
N ARG A 132 -8.66 -16.34 -12.87
CA ARG A 132 -9.93 -15.75 -13.34
C ARG A 132 -11.15 -16.60 -12.92
N ASN A 133 -10.95 -17.55 -12.03
CA ASN A 133 -11.99 -18.44 -11.55
C ASN A 133 -12.95 -17.73 -10.59
N VAL A 134 -14.14 -17.38 -11.03
CA VAL A 134 -15.16 -16.65 -10.25
C VAL A 134 -15.52 -17.38 -8.96
N THR A 135 -15.63 -18.71 -8.98
CA THR A 135 -15.96 -19.51 -7.79
C THR A 135 -14.87 -19.34 -6.72
N MET A 136 -13.60 -19.31 -7.11
CA MET A 136 -12.49 -19.08 -6.17
C MET A 136 -12.58 -17.67 -5.55
N TYR A 137 -12.94 -16.65 -6.33
CA TYR A 137 -13.13 -15.29 -5.79
C TYR A 137 -14.25 -15.20 -4.76
N ASP A 138 -15.38 -15.87 -5.01
CA ASP A 138 -16.48 -15.93 -4.06
C ASP A 138 -16.12 -16.71 -2.80
N ASN A 139 -15.34 -17.80 -2.93
CA ASN A 139 -14.78 -18.51 -1.79
C ASN A 139 -13.80 -17.66 -1.00
N LEU A 140 -12.94 -16.88 -1.68
CA LEU A 140 -12.02 -15.93 -1.03
C LEU A 140 -12.80 -14.87 -0.23
N ALA A 141 -13.83 -14.28 -0.81
CA ALA A 141 -14.69 -13.31 -0.12
C ALA A 141 -15.35 -13.92 1.12
N LYS A 142 -15.85 -15.15 1.01
CA LYS A 142 -16.45 -15.89 2.13
C LYS A 142 -15.42 -16.15 3.24
N ILE A 143 -14.23 -16.63 2.90
CA ILE A 143 -13.14 -16.86 3.87
C ILE A 143 -12.81 -15.58 4.63
N ILE A 144 -12.61 -14.46 3.93
CA ILE A 144 -12.26 -13.18 4.55
C ILE A 144 -13.38 -12.69 5.50
N SER A 145 -14.63 -12.71 5.03
CA SER A 145 -15.77 -12.19 5.80
C SER A 145 -16.17 -13.09 6.99
N GLN A 146 -15.83 -14.38 6.95
CA GLN A 146 -16.14 -15.35 8.01
C GLN A 146 -14.96 -15.65 8.94
N SER A 147 -13.75 -15.19 8.63
CA SER A 147 -12.60 -15.34 9.52
C SER A 147 -12.85 -14.60 10.84
N LYS A 148 -12.88 -15.33 11.95
CA LYS A 148 -13.13 -14.76 13.27
C LYS A 148 -12.05 -13.77 13.71
N SER A 149 -10.83 -13.98 13.25
CA SER A 149 -9.67 -13.19 13.61
C SER A 149 -9.52 -11.91 12.76
N VAL A 150 -9.87 -11.97 11.48
CA VAL A 150 -9.71 -10.86 10.52
C VAL A 150 -10.96 -10.00 10.41
N ALA A 151 -12.16 -10.60 10.32
CA ALA A 151 -13.40 -9.89 10.01
C ALA A 151 -13.72 -8.70 10.93
N ARG A 152 -13.42 -8.83 12.22
CA ARG A 152 -13.64 -7.75 13.22
C ARG A 152 -12.78 -6.51 13.01
N ASN A 153 -11.65 -6.68 12.31
CA ASN A 153 -10.69 -5.61 12.06
C ASN A 153 -10.78 -5.04 10.64
N LEU A 154 -11.61 -5.61 9.75
CA LEU A 154 -11.85 -5.05 8.43
C LEU A 154 -12.43 -3.63 8.53
N LEU A 155 -12.17 -2.84 7.51
CA LEU A 155 -12.90 -1.59 7.31
C LEU A 155 -14.38 -1.90 7.05
N GLY A 156 -15.27 -1.08 7.60
CA GLY A 156 -16.71 -1.27 7.41
C GLY A 156 -17.16 -1.08 5.95
N PRO A 157 -18.43 -1.41 5.62
CA PRO A 157 -18.96 -1.39 4.26
C PRO A 157 -18.80 -0.04 3.53
N LYS A 158 -18.70 1.07 4.26
CA LYS A 158 -18.40 2.41 3.75
C LYS A 158 -17.12 2.42 2.88
N TYR A 159 -16.15 1.59 3.21
CA TYR A 159 -14.84 1.54 2.56
C TYR A 159 -14.72 0.39 1.54
N GLY A 160 -15.76 -0.39 1.32
CA GLY A 160 -15.81 -1.44 0.30
C GLY A 160 -15.94 -0.87 -1.12
N ARG A 161 -15.91 -1.79 -2.11
CA ARG A 161 -16.02 -1.45 -3.54
C ARG A 161 -14.99 -0.42 -3.99
N GLU A 162 -13.72 -0.64 -3.60
CA GLU A 162 -12.62 0.30 -3.85
C GLU A 162 -12.98 1.71 -3.35
N TYR A 163 -13.56 1.77 -2.15
CA TYR A 163 -14.03 3.00 -1.49
C TYR A 163 -14.99 3.82 -2.38
N GLN A 164 -15.80 3.12 -3.19
CA GLN A 164 -16.83 3.76 -4.03
C GLN A 164 -16.27 4.87 -4.93
N THR A 165 -15.11 4.62 -5.56
CA THR A 165 -14.39 5.55 -6.43
C THR A 165 -13.78 6.79 -5.74
N LYS A 166 -13.66 6.78 -4.41
CA LYS A 166 -12.95 7.81 -3.65
C LYS A 166 -11.50 7.39 -3.39
N ASP A 167 -10.67 8.36 -3.13
CA ASP A 167 -9.26 8.14 -2.79
C ASP A 167 -9.09 7.80 -1.30
N LEU A 168 -8.84 6.53 -0.98
CA LEU A 168 -8.53 6.10 0.38
C LEU A 168 -7.22 6.71 0.90
N GLY A 169 -6.27 6.99 0.03
CA GLY A 169 -5.02 7.67 0.35
C GLY A 169 -5.22 9.08 0.90
N ASN A 170 -6.38 9.69 0.63
CA ASN A 170 -6.76 11.02 1.13
C ASN A 170 -7.41 11.01 2.52
N GLU A 171 -7.67 9.85 3.10
CA GLU A 171 -8.16 9.72 4.48
C GLU A 171 -7.00 9.81 5.49
N ASN A 172 -7.30 10.22 6.72
CA ASN A 172 -6.27 10.34 7.76
C ASN A 172 -5.75 8.95 8.17
N LEU A 173 -4.44 8.83 8.37
CA LEU A 173 -3.82 7.57 8.79
C LEU A 173 -4.42 7.03 10.09
N LEU A 174 -4.73 7.91 11.04
CA LEU A 174 -5.28 7.54 12.35
C LEU A 174 -6.69 6.93 12.28
N ASP A 175 -7.45 7.20 11.22
CA ASP A 175 -8.79 6.62 11.02
C ASP A 175 -8.73 5.10 10.78
N PHE A 176 -7.55 4.59 10.42
CA PHE A 176 -7.32 3.17 10.13
C PHE A 176 -6.62 2.41 11.27
N LYS A 177 -6.38 3.02 12.43
CA LYS A 177 -5.72 2.33 13.56
C LYS A 177 -6.45 1.04 13.94
N GLY A 178 -5.68 -0.05 14.06
CA GLY A 178 -6.20 -1.38 14.39
C GLY A 178 -7.11 -1.97 13.31
N LYS A 179 -7.05 -1.46 12.07
CA LYS A 179 -7.85 -1.93 10.94
C LYS A 179 -7.00 -2.59 9.88
N ILE A 180 -7.62 -3.50 9.14
CA ILE A 180 -7.07 -4.15 7.95
C ILE A 180 -7.62 -3.45 6.71
N ILE A 181 -6.71 -2.99 5.85
CA ILE A 181 -7.01 -2.46 4.52
C ILE A 181 -6.76 -3.59 3.52
N LEU A 182 -7.80 -4.00 2.80
CA LEU A 182 -7.71 -5.03 1.78
C LEU A 182 -7.50 -4.40 0.41
N MET A 183 -6.43 -4.81 -0.26
CA MET A 183 -6.07 -4.37 -1.60
C MET A 183 -5.90 -5.54 -2.55
N VAL A 184 -6.19 -5.32 -3.82
CA VAL A 184 -5.92 -6.27 -4.92
C VAL A 184 -5.11 -5.60 -6.02
N ASP A 185 -4.42 -6.41 -6.82
CA ASP A 185 -3.82 -5.94 -8.08
C ASP A 185 -4.92 -5.76 -9.15
N GLY A 186 -5.19 -4.52 -9.50
CA GLY A 186 -6.20 -4.15 -10.50
C GLY A 186 -5.82 -4.52 -11.95
N SER A 187 -4.59 -5.01 -12.20
CA SER A 187 -4.21 -5.55 -13.52
C SER A 187 -5.07 -6.77 -13.90
N ASN A 188 -5.59 -7.51 -12.91
CA ASN A 188 -6.58 -8.56 -13.13
C ASN A 188 -7.95 -8.08 -12.63
N PRO A 189 -8.84 -7.59 -13.50
CA PRO A 189 -10.11 -6.99 -13.10
C PRO A 189 -11.19 -8.01 -12.74
N ALA A 190 -10.90 -9.32 -12.75
CA ALA A 190 -11.90 -10.39 -12.55
C ALA A 190 -12.66 -10.25 -11.21
N TYR A 191 -12.01 -9.74 -10.16
CA TYR A 191 -12.64 -9.54 -8.84
C TYR A 191 -13.84 -8.58 -8.88
N ARG A 192 -13.93 -7.67 -9.87
CA ARG A 192 -15.00 -6.65 -9.96
C ARG A 192 -16.38 -7.24 -10.20
N ASN A 193 -16.44 -8.44 -10.77
CA ASN A 193 -17.70 -9.16 -11.05
C ASN A 193 -17.98 -10.26 -10.02
N THR A 194 -17.40 -10.17 -8.83
CA THR A 194 -17.50 -11.17 -7.76
C THR A 194 -17.84 -10.53 -6.42
N LYS A 195 -18.21 -11.35 -5.44
CA LYS A 195 -18.47 -10.88 -4.06
C LYS A 195 -17.25 -10.28 -3.39
N LEU A 196 -16.04 -10.56 -3.89
CA LEU A 196 -14.81 -10.00 -3.34
C LEU A 196 -14.76 -8.47 -3.43
N LEU A 197 -15.35 -7.87 -4.48
CA LEU A 197 -15.40 -6.41 -4.64
C LEU A 197 -15.97 -5.69 -3.41
N GLU A 198 -16.96 -6.29 -2.75
CA GLU A 198 -17.59 -5.69 -1.54
C GLU A 198 -16.59 -5.43 -0.41
N LEU A 199 -15.51 -6.22 -0.34
CA LEU A 199 -14.51 -6.16 0.72
C LEU A 199 -13.28 -5.35 0.34
N ILE A 200 -13.05 -5.10 -0.95
CA ILE A 200 -11.83 -4.42 -1.42
C ILE A 200 -11.94 -2.90 -1.20
N ASN A 201 -10.93 -2.37 -0.53
CA ASN A 201 -10.86 -0.96 -0.16
C ASN A 201 -10.10 -0.13 -1.20
N MET A 202 -9.09 -0.71 -1.88
CA MET A 202 -8.29 -0.06 -2.90
C MET A 202 -7.72 -1.11 -3.86
N SER A 203 -7.43 -0.73 -5.09
CA SER A 203 -6.68 -1.57 -6.03
C SER A 203 -5.43 -0.86 -6.53
N SER A 204 -4.35 -1.61 -6.71
CA SER A 204 -3.18 -1.12 -7.44
C SER A 204 -3.45 -1.12 -8.95
N ASN A 205 -2.67 -0.38 -9.73
CA ASN A 205 -2.98 -0.07 -11.15
C ASN A 205 -4.36 0.59 -11.32
N SER A 206 -4.71 1.47 -10.41
CA SER A 206 -5.93 2.27 -10.43
C SER A 206 -5.61 3.76 -10.51
N LEU A 207 -6.65 4.59 -10.59
CA LEU A 207 -6.51 6.05 -10.59
C LEU A 207 -5.80 6.58 -9.33
N PHE A 208 -6.06 5.97 -8.17
CA PHE A 208 -5.58 6.46 -6.87
C PHE A 208 -4.32 5.77 -6.36
N LEU A 209 -3.93 4.63 -6.99
CA LEU A 209 -2.72 3.91 -6.64
C LEU A 209 -2.09 3.33 -7.90
N SER A 210 -1.04 3.99 -8.37
CA SER A 210 -0.20 3.47 -9.45
C SER A 210 0.72 2.36 -8.95
N LYS A 211 1.05 1.40 -9.81
CA LYS A 211 2.02 0.35 -9.51
C LYS A 211 3.15 0.37 -10.55
N TYR A 212 4.37 0.38 -10.06
CA TYR A 212 5.60 0.32 -10.86
C TYR A 212 6.49 -0.83 -10.39
N THR A 213 7.39 -1.28 -11.26
CA THR A 213 8.56 -2.04 -10.83
C THR A 213 9.70 -1.09 -10.48
N TYR A 214 10.74 -1.57 -9.81
CA TYR A 214 11.94 -0.76 -9.55
C TYR A 214 12.61 -0.29 -10.83
N PHE A 215 12.65 -1.15 -11.86
CA PHE A 215 13.13 -0.76 -13.20
C PHE A 215 12.25 0.36 -13.78
N GLY A 216 10.93 0.26 -13.65
CA GLY A 216 10.01 1.29 -14.13
C GLY A 216 10.25 2.65 -13.47
N VAL A 217 10.47 2.67 -12.15
CA VAL A 217 10.78 3.91 -11.40
C VAL A 217 12.10 4.53 -11.84
N LYS A 218 13.13 3.71 -12.09
CA LYS A 218 14.44 4.19 -12.58
C LYS A 218 14.38 4.82 -13.97
N ASN A 219 13.42 4.40 -14.78
CA ASN A 219 13.29 4.81 -16.18
C ASN A 219 12.05 5.69 -16.44
N VAL A 220 11.59 6.41 -15.44
CA VAL A 220 10.48 7.36 -15.59
C VAL A 220 10.87 8.48 -16.55
N GLY A 221 10.06 8.70 -17.60
CA GLY A 221 10.35 9.68 -18.62
C GLY A 221 10.26 11.14 -18.16
N ASP A 222 9.35 11.45 -17.24
CA ASP A 222 9.20 12.77 -16.60
C ASP A 222 9.23 12.62 -15.07
N PRO A 223 10.41 12.75 -14.45
CA PRO A 223 10.57 12.64 -13.00
C PRO A 223 9.77 13.67 -12.20
N GLN A 224 9.59 14.88 -12.72
CA GLN A 224 8.86 15.92 -12.00
C GLN A 224 7.36 15.64 -12.01
N ALA A 225 6.79 15.27 -13.16
CA ALA A 225 5.38 14.86 -13.25
C ALA A 225 5.10 13.63 -12.37
N PHE A 226 6.04 12.67 -12.32
CA PHE A 226 5.94 11.49 -11.45
C PHE A 226 5.94 11.88 -9.97
N LYS A 227 6.84 12.77 -9.55
CA LYS A 227 6.89 13.30 -8.18
C LYS A 227 5.59 14.03 -7.81
N ASP A 228 5.05 14.85 -8.70
CA ASP A 228 3.82 15.61 -8.45
C ASP A 228 2.58 14.69 -8.43
N ALA A 229 2.57 13.63 -9.21
CA ALA A 229 1.54 12.60 -9.12
C ALA A 229 1.58 11.87 -7.76
N ASN A 230 2.77 11.53 -7.25
CA ASN A 230 2.95 10.84 -5.97
C ASN A 230 2.65 11.71 -4.72
N LYS A 231 2.53 13.03 -4.88
CA LYS A 231 1.98 13.93 -3.84
C LYS A 231 0.47 13.78 -3.71
N LYS A 232 -0.22 13.54 -4.83
CA LYS A 232 -1.69 13.53 -4.89
C LYS A 232 -2.27 12.14 -4.73
N ASN A 233 -1.62 11.12 -5.30
CA ASN A 233 -2.04 9.73 -5.33
C ASN A 233 -0.98 8.83 -4.68
N MET A 234 -1.36 7.62 -4.35
CA MET A 234 -0.42 6.63 -3.83
C MET A 234 0.35 5.93 -4.97
N CYS A 235 1.54 5.43 -4.64
CA CYS A 235 2.39 4.68 -5.53
C CYS A 235 2.95 3.45 -4.80
N LEU A 236 2.76 2.29 -5.42
CA LEU A 236 3.31 1.00 -5.02
C LEU A 236 4.46 0.63 -5.96
N VAL A 237 5.62 0.34 -5.39
CA VAL A 237 6.78 -0.15 -6.13
C VAL A 237 7.08 -1.57 -5.69
N VAL A 238 7.15 -2.48 -6.66
CA VAL A 238 7.41 -3.90 -6.45
C VAL A 238 8.70 -4.32 -7.15
N PRO A 239 9.39 -5.37 -6.69
CA PRO A 239 10.51 -5.95 -7.39
C PRO A 239 10.13 -6.39 -8.81
N ASP A 240 11.10 -6.31 -9.72
CA ASP A 240 10.94 -6.85 -11.05
C ASP A 240 10.75 -8.37 -11.00
N LYS A 241 9.87 -8.91 -11.85
CA LYS A 241 9.56 -10.33 -11.84
C LYS A 241 10.82 -11.18 -12.13
N GLY A 242 10.97 -12.25 -11.39
CA GLY A 242 12.09 -13.18 -11.53
C GLY A 242 11.95 -14.38 -10.59
N GLY A 243 12.82 -15.37 -10.76
CA GLY A 243 12.78 -16.60 -9.95
C GLY A 243 13.45 -16.46 -8.59
N ARG A 244 14.28 -15.43 -8.40
CA ARG A 244 15.02 -15.16 -7.16
C ARG A 244 14.64 -13.80 -6.60
N PRO A 245 14.56 -13.67 -5.26
CA PRO A 245 14.35 -12.38 -4.63
C PRO A 245 15.58 -11.47 -4.83
N PHE A 246 15.33 -10.19 -5.07
CA PHE A 246 16.36 -9.18 -5.23
C PHE A 246 15.85 -7.82 -4.74
N ASN A 247 16.69 -7.07 -4.04
CA ASN A 247 16.39 -5.74 -3.58
C ASN A 247 17.18 -4.67 -4.34
N ASP A 248 16.48 -3.78 -5.03
CA ASP A 248 17.07 -2.60 -5.67
C ASP A 248 17.34 -1.44 -4.70
N GLY A 249 16.71 -1.49 -3.51
CA GLY A 249 16.77 -0.47 -2.48
C GLY A 249 15.67 0.59 -2.60
N HIS A 250 15.28 1.10 -1.45
CA HIS A 250 14.14 2.02 -1.30
C HIS A 250 14.44 3.48 -1.69
N ASN A 251 15.70 3.88 -1.78
CA ASN A 251 16.07 5.28 -1.97
C ASN A 251 15.49 5.88 -3.25
N GLY A 252 15.55 5.16 -4.37
CA GLY A 252 14.97 5.61 -5.62
C GLY A 252 13.48 5.92 -5.50
N PRO A 253 12.63 4.93 -5.13
CA PRO A 253 11.20 5.16 -4.92
C PRO A 253 10.89 6.29 -3.93
N PHE A 254 11.58 6.35 -2.79
CA PHE A 254 11.31 7.35 -1.76
C PHE A 254 11.72 8.77 -2.19
N THR A 255 12.77 8.92 -2.99
CA THR A 255 13.16 10.22 -3.58
C THR A 255 12.04 10.79 -4.46
N TRP A 256 11.27 9.95 -5.11
CA TRP A 256 10.12 10.36 -5.94
C TRP A 256 8.80 10.39 -5.16
N GLY A 257 8.82 10.17 -3.85
CA GLY A 257 7.65 10.24 -3.00
C GLY A 257 6.71 9.04 -3.11
N CYS A 258 7.17 7.89 -3.66
CA CYS A 258 6.39 6.64 -3.64
C CYS A 258 6.18 6.18 -2.21
N GLN A 259 4.93 5.90 -1.82
CA GLN A 259 4.57 5.57 -0.45
C GLN A 259 5.01 4.16 -0.06
N ILE A 260 4.92 3.21 -0.98
CA ILE A 260 5.10 1.79 -0.72
C ILE A 260 6.21 1.26 -1.62
N ALA A 261 7.41 1.08 -1.07
CA ALA A 261 8.51 0.38 -1.71
C ALA A 261 8.63 -0.99 -1.05
N THR A 262 8.12 -2.03 -1.71
CA THR A 262 8.14 -3.38 -1.15
C THR A 262 9.52 -3.99 -1.26
N MET A 263 10.00 -4.57 -0.15
CA MET A 263 11.29 -5.24 -0.09
C MET A 263 11.12 -6.75 0.03
N CYS A 264 12.06 -7.49 -0.52
CA CYS A 264 12.21 -8.92 -0.34
C CYS A 264 12.91 -9.19 0.99
N PHE A 265 12.22 -9.87 1.91
CA PHE A 265 12.75 -10.28 3.22
C PHE A 265 13.26 -11.71 3.23
N GLN A 266 13.25 -12.38 2.07
CA GLN A 266 13.70 -13.75 1.88
C GLN A 266 15.20 -13.88 2.20
N GLU A 267 15.61 -15.10 2.56
CA GLU A 267 16.99 -15.40 2.97
C GLU A 267 18.04 -14.90 1.96
N GLU A 268 17.84 -15.25 0.68
CA GLU A 268 18.76 -14.86 -0.42
C GLU A 268 18.82 -13.35 -0.68
N ALA A 269 17.84 -12.58 -0.19
CA ALA A 269 17.74 -11.14 -0.43
C ALA A 269 18.14 -10.30 0.78
N ARG A 270 18.63 -10.93 1.88
CA ARG A 270 19.11 -10.25 3.08
C ARG A 270 20.48 -9.62 2.81
N ASP A 271 20.45 -8.43 2.26
CA ASP A 271 21.61 -7.66 1.83
C ASP A 271 21.68 -6.29 2.53
N GLU A 272 22.70 -5.51 2.21
CA GLU A 272 22.87 -4.15 2.74
C GLU A 272 21.69 -3.21 2.39
N LYS A 273 20.99 -3.43 1.27
CA LYS A 273 19.85 -2.60 0.86
C LYS A 273 18.63 -2.86 1.73
N LEU A 274 18.36 -4.13 2.07
CA LEU A 274 17.33 -4.47 3.03
C LEU A 274 17.67 -3.93 4.42
N LYS A 275 18.95 -4.09 4.84
CA LYS A 275 19.41 -3.53 6.11
C LYS A 275 19.19 -2.02 6.17
N ALA A 276 19.60 -1.28 5.15
CA ALA A 276 19.41 0.17 5.08
C ALA A 276 17.91 0.58 5.11
N TYR A 277 17.05 -0.24 4.51
CA TYR A 277 15.59 -0.04 4.57
C TYR A 277 15.06 -0.25 6.00
N GLU A 278 15.45 -1.31 6.67
CA GLU A 278 15.06 -1.58 8.05
C GLU A 278 15.60 -0.52 9.01
N ASP A 279 16.87 -0.14 8.88
CA ASP A 279 17.52 0.91 9.68
C ASP A 279 16.78 2.26 9.54
N LYS A 280 16.30 2.59 8.35
CA LYS A 280 15.51 3.81 8.11
C LYS A 280 14.23 3.84 8.95
N PHE A 281 13.47 2.76 8.99
CA PHE A 281 12.25 2.68 9.79
C PHE A 281 12.55 2.60 11.29
N ALA A 282 13.57 1.84 11.68
CA ALA A 282 14.01 1.71 13.06
C ALA A 282 14.53 3.04 13.64
N SER A 283 15.22 3.87 12.83
CA SER A 283 15.72 5.19 13.27
C SER A 283 14.61 6.21 13.58
N VAL A 284 13.46 6.09 12.92
CA VAL A 284 12.27 6.92 13.19
C VAL A 284 11.39 6.29 14.28
N GLY A 285 11.41 4.98 14.42
CA GLY A 285 10.64 4.23 15.40
C GLY A 285 9.23 3.86 14.98
N TYR A 286 8.84 4.10 13.72
CA TYR A 286 7.50 3.81 13.19
C TYR A 286 7.57 3.09 11.85
N ALA A 287 6.56 2.27 11.55
CA ALA A 287 6.37 1.65 10.23
C ALA A 287 5.74 2.60 9.18
N PHE A 288 5.30 3.78 9.61
CA PHE A 288 4.78 4.85 8.78
C PHE A 288 5.64 6.10 9.02
N ILE A 289 6.49 6.44 8.07
CA ILE A 289 7.36 7.61 8.13
C ILE A 289 6.74 8.76 7.34
N LEU A 290 6.49 9.90 7.98
CA LEU A 290 5.97 11.07 7.29
C LEU A 290 6.97 11.51 6.21
N LYS A 291 6.48 11.68 4.98
CA LYS A 291 7.28 12.18 3.85
C LYS A 291 7.74 13.62 4.11
N PRO A 292 8.89 14.04 3.57
CA PRO A 292 9.29 15.44 3.55
C PRO A 292 8.18 16.33 2.96
N GLU A 293 8.12 17.59 3.37
CA GLU A 293 7.04 18.50 3.00
C GLU A 293 6.94 18.69 1.49
N GLU A 294 8.07 18.80 0.81
CA GLU A 294 8.16 18.93 -0.64
C GLU A 294 7.62 17.70 -1.43
N LEU A 295 7.43 16.56 -0.75
CA LEU A 295 6.85 15.33 -1.29
C LEU A 295 5.40 15.08 -0.86
N ARG A 296 4.80 16.03 -0.15
CA ARG A 296 3.40 16.00 0.27
C ARG A 296 2.56 17.00 -0.52
N TYR A 297 1.26 16.72 -0.62
CA TYR A 297 0.33 17.68 -1.21
C TYR A 297 -0.05 18.73 -0.18
N VAL A 298 0.39 19.95 -0.40
CA VAL A 298 -0.02 21.11 0.39
C VAL A 298 -1.09 21.87 -0.40
N PRO A 299 -2.34 21.93 0.10
CA PRO A 299 -3.39 22.72 -0.56
C PRO A 299 -3.00 24.21 -0.63
N ILE A 300 -3.02 24.77 -1.82
CA ILE A 300 -2.84 26.23 -1.98
C ILE A 300 -4.17 26.87 -1.58
N THR A 301 -4.17 27.60 -0.48
CA THR A 301 -5.29 28.47 -0.12
C THR A 301 -5.24 29.71 -1.02
N ILE A 302 -6.07 29.71 -2.06
CA ILE A 302 -6.26 30.94 -2.86
C ILE A 302 -7.09 31.85 -1.99
N ALA A 303 -6.51 33.00 -1.63
CA ALA A 303 -7.27 34.03 -0.96
C ALA A 303 -8.48 34.42 -1.83
N PRO A 304 -9.68 34.56 -1.25
CA PRO A 304 -10.81 35.06 -2.01
C PRO A 304 -10.45 36.33 -2.72
N PRO A 305 -10.87 36.56 -3.98
CA PRO A 305 -10.63 37.81 -4.67
C PRO A 305 -11.10 38.96 -3.80
N ALA A 306 -10.33 40.04 -3.75
CA ALA A 306 -10.73 41.26 -3.04
C ALA A 306 -12.13 41.65 -3.50
N PRO A 307 -13.01 42.06 -2.57
CA PRO A 307 -14.35 42.47 -2.95
C PRO A 307 -14.24 43.56 -4.03
N PRO A 308 -15.08 43.54 -5.07
CA PRO A 308 -15.03 44.54 -6.12
C PRO A 308 -15.11 45.95 -5.47
N ASN A 309 -14.21 46.81 -5.85
CA ASN A 309 -14.22 48.17 -5.35
C ASN A 309 -15.56 48.81 -5.77
N PRO A 310 -16.46 49.15 -4.83
CA PRO A 310 -17.78 49.67 -5.18
C PRO A 310 -17.70 50.98 -6.02
N LYS A 311 -16.63 51.73 -5.86
CA LYS A 311 -16.38 52.96 -6.63
C LYS A 311 -15.90 52.71 -8.06
N ALA A 312 -15.27 51.55 -8.33
CA ALA A 312 -14.76 51.23 -9.67
C ALA A 312 -15.82 50.75 -10.64
N SER A 313 -16.97 50.26 -10.13
CA SER A 313 -18.07 49.75 -10.96
C SER A 313 -19.23 50.70 -11.18
N MET A 314 -19.24 51.84 -10.46
CA MET A 314 -20.36 52.78 -10.46
C MET A 314 -19.96 54.20 -10.84
N GLU A 315 -18.70 54.51 -11.02
CA GLU A 315 -18.28 55.83 -11.50
C GLU A 315 -18.48 55.91 -13.02
N ALA A 316 -19.35 56.81 -13.44
CA ALA A 316 -19.47 57.20 -14.83
C ALA A 316 -18.12 57.66 -15.37
N ARG A 317 -17.54 56.94 -16.31
CA ARG A 317 -16.27 57.33 -16.94
C ARG A 317 -16.57 58.22 -18.14
N PRO A 318 -15.99 59.42 -18.21
CA PRO A 318 -16.11 60.20 -19.43
C PRO A 318 -15.39 59.48 -20.57
N ALA A 319 -16.10 59.12 -21.60
CA ALA A 319 -15.54 58.57 -22.83
C ALA A 319 -15.63 59.66 -23.90
N GLU A 320 -14.53 59.93 -24.59
CA GLU A 320 -14.53 60.76 -25.79
C GLU A 320 -14.83 59.90 -27.00
N ALA A 321 -15.97 60.18 -27.63
CA ALA A 321 -16.26 59.56 -28.92
C ALA A 321 -15.44 60.24 -30.03
N ALA A 322 -15.10 59.48 -31.07
CA ALA A 322 -14.41 59.98 -32.25
C ALA A 322 -15.26 61.14 -32.85
N GLY A 323 -14.82 62.41 -32.69
CA GLY A 323 -15.56 63.60 -33.08
C GLY A 323 -15.73 64.65 -31.96
N GLY A 324 -15.12 64.45 -30.78
CA GLY A 324 -15.06 65.44 -29.69
C GLY A 324 -16.36 65.55 -28.89
N VAL A 325 -17.29 64.65 -28.98
CA VAL A 325 -18.49 64.59 -28.13
C VAL A 325 -18.19 63.82 -26.86
N LYS A 326 -18.28 64.48 -25.70
CA LYS A 326 -18.17 63.85 -24.37
C LYS A 326 -19.45 63.10 -24.05
N ILE A 327 -19.38 61.79 -23.92
CA ILE A 327 -20.47 60.93 -23.46
C ILE A 327 -20.17 60.43 -22.06
N THR A 328 -21.09 60.59 -21.13
CA THR A 328 -21.02 60.00 -19.79
C THR A 328 -21.78 58.67 -19.82
N LEU A 329 -21.08 57.55 -19.67
CA LEU A 329 -21.66 56.20 -19.59
C LEU A 329 -21.74 55.77 -18.13
#